data_7246711b2a726ce8fb70cf30e348ee72
#
_entry.id   7246711b2a726ce8fb70cf30e348ee72
#
_cell.length_a   1.000
_cell.length_b   1.000
_cell.length_c   1.000
_cell.angle_alpha   90.00
_cell.angle_beta   90.00
_cell.angle_gamma   90.00
#
_symmetry.space_group_name_H-M   'P 1'
#
loop_
_entity.id
_entity.type
_entity.pdbx_description
1 polymer ?
#
loop_
_entity_poly.entity_id
_entity_poly.type
_entity_poly.pdbx_seq_one_letter_code
_entity_poly.pdbx_strand_id
1 'polypeptide(L)'
;SVLVDVEVTPQSKRSGIKGINTWRSRLSVAVRAEARDGRANQAVLHVFSRLLDIDANRVSIVAGQRSTLKSVRIERMDTEALVHRLEHLLEGLA
;
A
#
# COMPACT_ATOMS: atom_id res chain seq x y z
N SER A 1 -14.60 -3.13 -5.93
CA SER A 1 -13.17 -2.93 -5.76
C SER A 1 -12.85 -1.47 -5.52
N VAL A 2 -11.69 -1.19 -4.95
CA VAL A 2 -11.21 0.16 -4.68
C VAL A 2 -9.78 0.29 -5.20
N LEU A 3 -9.43 1.48 -5.70
CA LEU A 3 -8.07 1.80 -6.13
C LEU A 3 -7.44 2.76 -5.12
N VAL A 4 -6.20 2.47 -4.74
CA VAL A 4 -5.43 3.31 -3.83
C VAL A 4 -4.14 3.72 -4.52
N ASP A 5 -3.92 5.03 -4.64
CA ASP A 5 -2.65 5.54 -5.15
C ASP A 5 -1.64 5.56 -4.01
N VAL A 6 -0.47 5.00 -4.28
CA VAL A 6 0.59 4.88 -3.27
C VAL A 6 1.91 5.42 -3.80
N GLU A 7 2.76 5.86 -2.89
CA GLU A 7 4.18 6.09 -3.19
C GLU A 7 4.99 5.15 -2.31
N VAL A 8 5.95 4.47 -2.91
CA VAL A 8 6.71 3.40 -2.26
C VAL A 8 8.14 3.84 -2.01
N THR A 9 8.62 3.63 -0.80
CA THR A 9 10.04 3.84 -0.46
C THR A 9 10.67 2.46 -0.25
N PRO A 10 11.46 1.97 -1.22
CA PRO A 10 12.12 0.67 -1.07
C PRO A 10 13.35 0.77 -0.18
N GLN A 11 13.92 -0.38 0.16
CA GLN A 11 15.12 -0.48 0.99
C GLN A 11 14.99 0.25 2.33
N SER A 12 13.79 0.25 2.89
CA SER A 12 13.53 0.85 4.20
C SER A 12 13.87 -0.15 5.31
N LYS A 13 14.07 0.36 6.50
CA LYS A 13 14.38 -0.50 7.67
C LYS A 13 13.17 -1.32 8.09
N ARG A 14 11.97 -0.82 7.87
CA ARG A 14 10.70 -1.49 8.21
C ARG A 14 9.74 -1.42 7.06
N SER A 15 8.88 -2.42 6.94
CA SER A 15 7.77 -2.41 5.99
C SER A 15 6.49 -1.97 6.70
N GLY A 16 5.71 -1.13 6.03
CA GLY A 16 4.41 -0.68 6.57
C GLY A 16 3.94 0.59 5.91
N ILE A 17 2.78 1.07 6.38
CA ILE A 17 2.22 2.34 5.94
C ILE A 17 2.82 3.45 6.79
N LYS A 18 3.43 4.44 6.14
CA LYS A 18 4.07 5.58 6.82
C LYS A 18 3.08 6.70 7.11
N GLY A 19 2.11 6.91 6.25
CA GLY A 19 1.15 8.00 6.37
C GLY A 19 0.55 8.37 5.03
N ILE A 20 -0.12 9.52 4.98
CA ILE A 20 -0.72 10.04 3.75
C ILE A 20 0.06 11.27 3.30
N ASN A 21 0.51 11.27 2.05
CA ASN A 21 1.08 12.46 1.43
C ASN A 21 -0.07 13.30 0.87
N THR A 22 -0.47 14.33 1.61
CA THR A 22 -1.62 15.16 1.26
C THR A 22 -1.39 15.99 0.00
N TRP A 23 -0.12 16.34 -0.28
CA TRP A 23 0.23 17.07 -1.49
C TRP A 23 -0.04 16.29 -2.75
N ARG A 24 0.23 14.97 -2.72
CA ARG A 24 0.09 14.09 -3.88
C ARG A 24 -1.16 13.23 -3.82
N SER A 25 -1.94 13.33 -2.75
CA SER A 25 -3.09 12.46 -2.51
C SER A 25 -2.71 10.98 -2.61
N ARG A 26 -1.57 10.63 -2.01
CA ARG A 26 -1.02 9.27 -2.05
C ARG A 26 -0.75 8.74 -0.66
N LEU A 27 -0.93 7.44 -0.52
CA LEU A 27 -0.56 6.73 0.71
C LEU A 27 0.93 6.39 0.62
N SER A 28 1.70 6.78 1.63
CA SER A 28 3.14 6.48 1.69
C SER A 28 3.36 5.11 2.31
N VAL A 29 4.03 4.23 1.55
CA VAL A 29 4.29 2.85 1.96
C VAL A 29 5.79 2.60 1.92
N ALA A 30 6.34 2.11 3.02
CA ALA A 30 7.73 1.68 3.11
C ALA A 30 7.80 0.17 2.95
N VAL A 31 8.80 -0.31 2.22
CA VAL A 31 9.08 -1.74 2.10
C VAL A 31 10.58 -1.98 2.27
N ARG A 32 10.93 -3.11 2.86
CA ARG A 32 12.34 -3.50 3.04
C ARG A 32 12.96 -3.99 1.73
N ALA A 33 12.15 -4.51 0.84
CA ALA A 33 12.59 -5.09 -0.42
C ALA A 33 13.19 -4.04 -1.35
N GLU A 34 14.09 -4.49 -2.23
CA GLU A 34 14.66 -3.66 -3.27
C GLU A 34 13.66 -3.44 -4.41
N ALA A 35 13.82 -2.30 -5.12
CA ALA A 35 12.94 -1.93 -6.24
C ALA A 35 13.41 -2.62 -7.54
N ARG A 36 13.47 -3.95 -7.53
CA ARG A 36 13.86 -4.73 -8.72
C ARG A 36 13.22 -6.10 -8.70
N ASP A 37 13.11 -6.72 -9.87
CA ASP A 37 12.62 -8.08 -10.07
C ASP A 37 11.25 -8.33 -9.42
N GLY A 38 10.42 -7.29 -9.36
CA GLY A 38 9.09 -7.40 -8.76
C GLY A 38 9.08 -7.52 -7.24
N ARG A 39 10.23 -7.44 -6.58
CA ARG A 39 10.31 -7.61 -5.12
C ARG A 39 9.56 -6.53 -4.35
N ALA A 40 9.72 -5.26 -4.77
CA ALA A 40 9.00 -4.16 -4.13
C ALA A 40 7.49 -4.31 -4.33
N ASN A 41 7.04 -4.74 -5.51
CA ASN A 41 5.63 -4.97 -5.79
C ASN A 41 5.06 -6.04 -4.87
N GLN A 42 5.74 -7.17 -4.73
CA GLN A 42 5.31 -8.24 -3.83
C GLN A 42 5.27 -7.77 -2.38
N ALA A 43 6.24 -6.97 -1.98
CA ALA A 43 6.28 -6.42 -0.62
C ALA A 43 5.10 -5.48 -0.36
N VAL A 44 4.72 -4.65 -1.34
CA VAL A 44 3.54 -3.77 -1.23
C VAL A 44 2.27 -4.59 -1.05
N LEU A 45 2.08 -5.62 -1.87
CA LEU A 45 0.92 -6.51 -1.74
C LEU A 45 0.86 -7.15 -0.36
N HIS A 46 2.01 -7.56 0.16
CA HIS A 46 2.11 -8.17 1.48
C HIS A 46 1.74 -7.19 2.60
N VAL A 47 2.21 -5.94 2.50
CA VAL A 47 1.87 -4.89 3.46
C VAL A 47 0.35 -4.70 3.54
N PHE A 48 -0.33 -4.55 2.40
CA PHE A 48 -1.78 -4.38 2.38
C PHE A 48 -2.51 -5.61 2.90
N SER A 49 -2.08 -6.79 2.50
CA SER A 49 -2.68 -8.05 2.94
C SER A 49 -2.64 -8.18 4.47
N ARG A 50 -1.50 -7.90 5.07
CA ARG A 50 -1.33 -8.03 6.51
C ARG A 50 -2.08 -6.95 7.29
N LEU A 51 -1.95 -5.69 6.87
CA LEU A 51 -2.55 -4.58 7.60
C LEU A 51 -4.06 -4.56 7.50
N LEU A 52 -4.62 -5.01 6.40
CA LEU A 52 -6.07 -5.08 6.21
C LEU A 52 -6.65 -6.42 6.59
N ASP A 53 -5.80 -7.39 6.92
CA ASP A 53 -6.19 -8.75 7.27
C ASP A 53 -7.06 -9.39 6.18
N ILE A 54 -6.54 -9.38 4.96
CA ILE A 54 -7.19 -9.95 3.77
C ILE A 54 -6.21 -10.84 3.02
N ASP A 55 -6.75 -11.73 2.18
CA ASP A 55 -5.92 -12.56 1.32
C ASP A 55 -5.12 -11.71 0.32
N ALA A 56 -3.87 -12.07 0.11
CA ALA A 56 -3.01 -11.36 -0.83
C ALA A 56 -3.55 -11.38 -2.26
N ASN A 57 -4.33 -12.40 -2.63
CA ASN A 57 -4.93 -12.48 -3.96
C ASN A 57 -6.04 -11.46 -4.21
N ARG A 58 -6.49 -10.75 -3.17
CA ARG A 58 -7.43 -9.63 -3.29
C ARG A 58 -6.74 -8.32 -3.61
N VAL A 59 -5.40 -8.29 -3.58
CA VAL A 59 -4.60 -7.07 -3.76
C VAL A 59 -3.75 -7.22 -5.00
N SER A 60 -3.75 -6.22 -5.87
CA SER A 60 -2.92 -6.24 -7.09
C SER A 60 -2.41 -4.85 -7.42
N ILE A 61 -1.25 -4.80 -8.09
CA ILE A 61 -0.72 -3.56 -8.66
C ILE A 61 -1.27 -3.45 -10.08
N VAL A 62 -2.05 -2.40 -10.35
CA VAL A 62 -2.68 -2.21 -11.67
C VAL A 62 -1.98 -1.15 -12.51
N ALA A 63 -1.12 -0.33 -11.91
CA ALA A 63 -0.32 0.66 -12.64
C ALA A 63 0.95 0.97 -11.86
N GLY A 64 1.99 1.37 -12.57
CA GLY A 64 3.25 1.78 -11.98
C GLY A 64 4.14 0.62 -11.52
N GLN A 65 4.09 -0.53 -12.19
CA GLN A 65 4.86 -1.71 -11.80
C GLN A 65 6.36 -1.45 -11.68
N ARG A 66 6.89 -0.52 -12.48
CA ARG A 66 8.32 -0.17 -12.47
C ARG A 66 8.58 1.22 -11.86
N SER A 67 7.60 1.77 -11.18
CA SER A 67 7.67 3.11 -10.61
C SER A 67 7.53 3.03 -9.08
N THR A 68 8.01 4.06 -8.39
CA THR A 68 7.70 4.23 -6.97
C THR A 68 6.27 4.74 -6.77
N LEU A 69 5.66 5.29 -7.82
CA LEU A 69 4.26 5.72 -7.80
C LEU A 69 3.43 4.60 -8.41
N LYS A 70 2.59 3.98 -7.60
CA LYS A 70 1.81 2.80 -8.00
C LYS A 70 0.33 3.00 -7.70
N SER A 71 -0.51 2.27 -8.42
CA SER A 71 -1.93 2.15 -8.10
C SER A 71 -2.20 0.72 -7.67
N VAL A 72 -2.79 0.58 -6.49
CA VAL A 72 -3.11 -0.72 -5.89
C VAL A 72 -4.62 -0.91 -5.94
N ARG A 73 -5.05 -2.06 -6.45
CA ARG A 73 -6.46 -2.44 -6.48
C ARG A 73 -6.72 -3.45 -5.38
N ILE A 74 -7.78 -3.20 -4.61
CA ILE A 74 -8.22 -4.12 -3.55
C ILE A 74 -9.63 -4.59 -3.89
N GLU A 75 -9.79 -5.89 -4.12
CA GLU A 75 -11.06 -6.47 -4.48
C GLU A 75 -11.92 -6.75 -3.25
N ARG A 76 -13.23 -6.72 -3.44
CA ARG A 76 -14.23 -6.98 -2.41
C ARG A 76 -14.09 -6.05 -1.20
N MET A 77 -13.73 -4.81 -1.47
CA MET A 77 -13.65 -3.76 -0.45
C MET A 77 -14.21 -2.47 -1.06
N ASP A 78 -15.00 -1.73 -0.30
CA ASP A 78 -15.48 -0.42 -0.74
C ASP A 78 -14.63 0.69 -0.13
N THR A 79 -14.82 1.91 -0.65
CA THR A 79 -14.03 3.08 -0.24
C THR A 79 -14.23 3.40 1.24
N GLU A 80 -15.45 3.32 1.74
CA GLU A 80 -15.73 3.64 3.14
C GLU A 80 -15.04 2.68 4.10
N ALA A 81 -15.08 1.38 3.80
CA ALA A 81 -14.42 0.36 4.62
C ALA A 81 -12.91 0.58 4.64
N LEU A 82 -12.33 0.87 3.47
CA LEU A 82 -10.89 1.13 3.36
C LEU A 82 -10.48 2.38 4.14
N VAL A 83 -11.20 3.47 3.98
CA VAL A 83 -10.91 4.73 4.68
C VAL A 83 -10.99 4.53 6.19
N HIS A 84 -12.01 3.83 6.65
CA HIS A 84 -12.17 3.56 8.08
C HIS A 84 -11.00 2.75 8.64
N ARG A 85 -10.56 1.72 7.91
CA ARG A 85 -9.41 0.90 8.32
C ARG A 85 -8.13 1.70 8.33
N LEU A 86 -7.90 2.52 7.32
CA LEU A 86 -6.70 3.35 7.23
C LEU A 86 -6.67 4.41 8.33
N GLU A 87 -7.79 5.05 8.63
CA GLU A 87 -7.87 6.02 9.72
C GLU A 87 -7.49 5.37 11.05
N HIS A 88 -8.00 4.19 11.31
CA HIS A 88 -7.70 3.46 12.53
C HIS A 88 -6.20 3.10 12.62
N LEU A 89 -5.61 2.64 11.52
CA LEU A 89 -4.18 2.31 11.47
C LEU A 89 -3.31 3.54 11.65
N LEU A 90 -3.68 4.67 11.02
CA LEU A 90 -2.90 5.91 11.10
C LEU A 90 -3.00 6.56 12.47
N GLU A 91 -4.10 6.41 13.18
CA GLU A 91 -4.22 6.86 14.57
C GLU A 91 -3.17 6.19 15.46
N GLY A 92 -2.89 4.92 15.21
CA GLY A 92 -1.86 4.19 15.93
C GLY A 92 -0.44 4.66 15.65
N LEU A 93 -0.23 5.45 14.59
CA LEU A 93 1.08 6.01 14.23
C LEU A 93 1.29 7.41 14.80
N ALA A 94 0.28 8.04 15.29
CA ALA A 94 0.34 9.41 15.80
C ALA A 94 1.07 9.51 17.14
#